data_dab50c03543ca6a10bb5957a6ea1a9d9
#
_entry.id   dab50c03543ca6a10bb5957a6ea1a9d9
#
_cell.length_a   1.000
_cell.length_b   1.000
_cell.length_c   1.000
_cell.angle_alpha   90.00
_cell.angle_beta   90.00
_cell.angle_gamma   90.00
#
_symmetry.space_group_name_H-M   'P 1'
#
loop_
_entity.id
_entity.type
_entity.pdbx_description
1 polymer ?
#
loop_
_entity_poly.entity_id
_entity_poly.type
_entity_poly.pdbx_seq_one_letter_code
_entity_poly.pdbx_strand_id
1 'polypeptide(L)'
;MSGLRKDNTGYDLRDLFVGSEGTLGVITAATMKLYPQPAAQLTAWAAVPSLEDANTLLGLAHRHLAANLTGFEVMNQFSLSLVDKHYPHLRVPMWKDTPWCVLVEISDNESEEHARGLFERLLETAFEAGVVADAIVAESIKQAHDLWHIRESISLAQAEEGLNIKHDISIPVSLIPEFVREADAALSAAIPGVRFVNFGHLGDGNLHYNIQAPVDGDPKAFLRDREEEINTIVYDTVSRYHGSISAEHGVGELKRHKLPKHKSPVALTLMHAIKGALDPYNTMNPGKVLELSLIHISEPTRRYA
;
A
#
# COMPACT_ATOMS: atom_id res chain seq x y z
N MET A 1 8.62 -27.06 -9.47
CA MET A 1 8.76 -25.68 -9.97
C MET A 1 9.95 -25.61 -10.90
N SER A 2 9.83 -24.89 -12.01
CA SER A 2 10.85 -24.77 -13.05
C SER A 2 11.77 -23.58 -12.73
N GLY A 3 13.10 -23.73 -12.93
CA GLY A 3 14.06 -22.62 -12.93
C GLY A 3 14.18 -21.93 -14.30
N LEU A 4 13.24 -22.20 -15.22
CA LEU A 4 13.24 -21.61 -16.55
C LEU A 4 12.88 -20.12 -16.49
N ARG A 5 13.56 -19.32 -17.31
CA ARG A 5 13.25 -17.88 -17.46
C ARG A 5 12.02 -17.63 -18.35
N LYS A 6 11.69 -18.58 -19.22
CA LYS A 6 10.56 -18.51 -20.14
C LYS A 6 9.90 -19.88 -20.18
N ASP A 7 8.60 -19.92 -19.94
CA ASP A 7 7.77 -21.11 -20.10
C ASP A 7 6.36 -20.65 -20.47
N ASN A 8 5.91 -20.99 -21.68
CA ASN A 8 4.59 -20.65 -22.20
C ASN A 8 3.82 -21.92 -22.61
N THR A 9 4.04 -23.02 -21.88
CA THR A 9 3.38 -24.31 -22.12
C THR A 9 2.07 -24.44 -21.36
N GLY A 10 1.11 -23.54 -21.62
CA GLY A 10 -0.20 -23.51 -21.00
C GLY A 10 -0.40 -22.30 -20.08
N TYR A 11 -1.41 -22.38 -19.20
CA TYR A 11 -1.72 -21.31 -18.25
C TYR A 11 -0.63 -21.19 -17.16
N ASP A 12 -0.39 -19.98 -16.67
CA ASP A 12 0.48 -19.78 -15.51
C ASP A 12 -0.26 -20.21 -14.22
N LEU A 13 -0.12 -21.49 -13.89
CA LEU A 13 -0.76 -22.06 -12.70
C LEU A 13 -0.16 -21.53 -11.40
N ARG A 14 1.13 -21.06 -11.41
CA ARG A 14 1.77 -20.48 -10.22
C ARG A 14 1.00 -19.27 -9.74
N ASP A 15 0.59 -18.39 -10.64
CA ASP A 15 -0.10 -17.14 -10.31
C ASP A 15 -1.55 -17.35 -9.87
N LEU A 16 -2.10 -18.57 -9.97
CA LEU A 16 -3.34 -18.94 -9.30
C LEU A 16 -3.17 -19.09 -7.78
N PHE A 17 -1.99 -19.53 -7.33
CA PHE A 17 -1.72 -19.77 -5.91
C PHE A 17 -1.10 -18.57 -5.21
N VAL A 18 -0.30 -17.77 -5.92
CA VAL A 18 0.24 -16.51 -5.38
C VAL A 18 -0.91 -15.53 -5.19
N GLY A 19 -1.10 -15.03 -3.95
CA GLY A 19 -2.21 -14.14 -3.61
C GLY A 19 -3.55 -14.83 -3.34
N SER A 20 -3.62 -16.18 -3.35
CA SER A 20 -4.87 -16.93 -3.05
C SER A 20 -5.23 -17.02 -1.56
N GLU A 21 -4.43 -16.46 -0.68
CA GLU A 21 -4.64 -16.48 0.78
C GLU A 21 -4.80 -17.91 1.35
N GLY A 22 -4.14 -18.90 0.76
CA GLY A 22 -4.23 -20.32 1.15
C GLY A 22 -5.57 -20.99 0.83
N THR A 23 -6.47 -20.31 0.08
CA THR A 23 -7.82 -20.85 -0.23
C THR A 23 -7.82 -21.86 -1.37
N LEU A 24 -6.76 -21.90 -2.18
CA LEU A 24 -6.63 -22.82 -3.32
C LEU A 24 -5.62 -23.94 -3.08
N GLY A 25 -4.74 -23.80 -2.11
CA GLY A 25 -3.69 -24.75 -1.78
C GLY A 25 -2.64 -24.14 -0.87
N VAL A 26 -1.59 -24.93 -0.58
CA VAL A 26 -0.47 -24.53 0.27
C VAL A 26 0.82 -24.55 -0.55
N ILE A 27 1.54 -23.43 -0.57
CA ILE A 27 2.85 -23.32 -1.21
C ILE A 27 3.90 -23.94 -0.28
N THR A 28 4.48 -25.06 -0.66
CA THR A 28 5.44 -25.80 0.16
C THR A 28 6.90 -25.51 -0.19
N ALA A 29 7.15 -25.04 -1.42
CA ALA A 29 8.49 -24.69 -1.90
C ALA A 29 8.39 -23.65 -3.02
N ALA A 30 9.43 -22.83 -3.16
CA ALA A 30 9.52 -21.82 -4.21
C ALA A 30 10.92 -21.78 -4.82
N THR A 31 11.00 -21.50 -6.12
CA THR A 31 12.25 -21.13 -6.79
C THR A 31 12.28 -19.61 -6.90
N MET A 32 13.25 -18.98 -6.21
CA MET A 32 13.36 -17.52 -6.15
C MET A 32 14.29 -17.00 -7.24
N LYS A 33 13.91 -15.88 -7.87
CA LYS A 33 14.80 -15.14 -8.77
C LYS A 33 15.80 -14.35 -7.94
N LEU A 34 17.08 -14.48 -8.30
CA LEU A 34 18.15 -13.72 -7.66
C LEU A 34 18.54 -12.54 -8.55
N TYR A 35 18.93 -11.46 -7.91
CA TYR A 35 19.47 -10.26 -8.54
C TYR A 35 20.87 -9.99 -7.99
N PRO A 36 21.78 -9.37 -8.77
CA PRO A 36 23.04 -8.88 -8.25
C PRO A 36 22.80 -7.95 -7.05
N GLN A 37 23.68 -8.03 -6.06
CA GLN A 37 23.68 -7.06 -4.97
C GLN A 37 24.07 -5.68 -5.56
N PRO A 38 23.32 -4.61 -5.28
CA PRO A 38 23.68 -3.28 -5.75
C PRO A 38 25.02 -2.82 -5.17
N ALA A 39 25.77 -2.07 -5.96
CA ALA A 39 27.05 -1.46 -5.52
C ALA A 39 26.81 -0.32 -4.52
N ALA A 40 25.67 0.37 -4.64
CA ALA A 40 25.26 1.42 -3.72
C ALA A 40 23.74 1.44 -3.51
N GLN A 41 23.33 1.85 -2.31
CA GLN A 41 21.93 2.12 -1.96
C GLN A 41 21.90 3.45 -1.22
N LEU A 42 21.13 4.40 -1.72
CA LEU A 42 20.99 5.73 -1.13
C LEU A 42 19.55 6.06 -0.88
N THR A 43 19.31 6.77 0.23
CA THR A 43 17.99 7.19 0.68
C THR A 43 17.96 8.71 0.85
N ALA A 44 16.93 9.35 0.34
CA ALA A 44 16.64 10.76 0.55
C ALA A 44 15.27 10.93 1.23
N TRP A 45 15.13 12.03 1.99
CA TRP A 45 13.89 12.47 2.58
C TRP A 45 13.60 13.88 2.11
N ALA A 46 12.42 14.13 1.57
CA ALA A 46 12.04 15.40 1.01
C ALA A 46 10.73 15.93 1.63
N ALA A 47 10.68 17.22 1.90
CA ALA A 47 9.48 17.94 2.26
C ALA A 47 8.77 18.42 1.00
N VAL A 48 7.49 18.11 0.82
CA VAL A 48 6.71 18.48 -0.35
C VAL A 48 5.44 19.25 0.05
N PRO A 49 5.11 20.33 -0.68
CA PRO A 49 3.98 21.22 -0.33
C PRO A 49 2.61 20.57 -0.47
N SER A 50 2.47 19.58 -1.37
CA SER A 50 1.20 18.91 -1.64
C SER A 50 1.41 17.47 -2.12
N LEU A 51 0.32 16.72 -2.18
CA LEU A 51 0.32 15.37 -2.75
C LEU A 51 0.45 15.41 -4.28
N GLU A 52 0.00 16.48 -4.92
CA GLU A 52 0.22 16.80 -6.32
C GLU A 52 1.72 16.99 -6.62
N ASP A 53 2.43 17.69 -5.73
CA ASP A 53 3.88 17.86 -5.82
C ASP A 53 4.63 16.53 -5.58
N ALA A 54 4.15 15.68 -4.66
CA ALA A 54 4.67 14.33 -4.49
C ALA A 54 4.53 13.49 -5.77
N ASN A 55 3.40 13.57 -6.46
CA ASN A 55 3.20 12.90 -7.75
C ASN A 55 4.12 13.47 -8.84
N THR A 56 4.33 14.77 -8.85
CA THR A 56 5.26 15.42 -9.80
C THR A 56 6.69 14.98 -9.51
N LEU A 57 7.10 14.93 -8.23
CA LEU A 57 8.41 14.43 -7.81
C LEU A 57 8.61 12.96 -8.22
N LEU A 58 7.57 12.11 -8.09
CA LEU A 58 7.62 10.73 -8.57
C LEU A 58 7.86 10.67 -10.09
N GLY A 59 7.19 11.52 -10.87
CA GLY A 59 7.43 11.64 -12.31
C GLY A 59 8.87 12.06 -12.65
N LEU A 60 9.44 12.98 -11.88
CA LEU A 60 10.85 13.37 -11.99
C LEU A 60 11.78 12.21 -11.59
N ALA A 61 11.46 11.50 -10.50
CA ALA A 61 12.22 10.33 -10.05
C ALA A 61 12.27 9.26 -11.14
N HIS A 62 11.15 8.91 -11.75
CA HIS A 62 11.14 7.97 -12.89
C HIS A 62 12.00 8.45 -14.07
N ARG A 63 12.03 9.75 -14.36
CA ARG A 63 12.82 10.32 -15.46
C ARG A 63 14.31 10.27 -15.17
N HIS A 64 14.74 10.63 -13.97
CA HIS A 64 16.14 10.76 -13.60
C HIS A 64 16.77 9.47 -13.09
N LEU A 65 15.98 8.63 -12.40
CA LEU A 65 16.46 7.43 -11.72
C LEU A 65 16.14 6.14 -12.50
N ALA A 66 15.08 6.15 -13.31
CA ALA A 66 14.64 5.00 -14.10
C ALA A 66 14.57 3.70 -13.29
N ALA A 67 15.32 2.67 -13.71
CA ALA A 67 15.36 1.36 -13.04
C ALA A 67 16.09 1.37 -11.68
N ASN A 68 16.78 2.44 -11.35
CA ASN A 68 17.48 2.57 -10.06
C ASN A 68 16.53 3.00 -8.92
N LEU A 69 15.34 3.51 -9.24
CA LEU A 69 14.31 3.83 -8.22
C LEU A 69 13.79 2.53 -7.59
N THR A 70 14.03 2.34 -6.30
CA THR A 70 13.62 1.14 -5.56
C THR A 70 12.65 1.40 -4.41
N GLY A 71 12.45 2.66 -4.02
CA GLY A 71 11.47 3.05 -3.02
C GLY A 71 10.98 4.47 -3.22
N PHE A 72 9.66 4.67 -3.08
CA PHE A 72 9.03 5.99 -3.13
C PHE A 72 7.83 6.01 -2.19
N GLU A 73 8.06 6.49 -0.97
CA GLU A 73 7.09 6.51 0.11
C GLU A 73 6.54 7.92 0.31
N VAL A 74 5.26 8.03 0.60
CA VAL A 74 4.63 9.29 0.97
C VAL A 74 4.04 9.20 2.38
N MET A 75 4.13 10.27 3.16
CA MET A 75 3.67 10.33 4.55
C MET A 75 3.08 11.70 4.83
N ASN A 76 1.84 11.76 5.32
CA ASN A 76 1.26 13.03 5.72
C ASN A 76 1.78 13.52 7.08
N GLN A 77 1.64 14.80 7.32
CA GLN A 77 2.11 15.47 8.54
C GLN A 77 1.58 14.81 9.82
N PHE A 78 0.30 14.43 9.83
CA PHE A 78 -0.30 13.81 11.03
C PHE A 78 0.31 12.43 11.32
N SER A 79 0.57 11.60 10.30
CA SER A 79 1.26 10.32 10.47
C SER A 79 2.63 10.50 11.13
N LEU A 80 3.40 11.48 10.68
CA LEU A 80 4.73 11.79 11.20
C LEU A 80 4.68 12.41 12.60
N SER A 81 3.64 13.18 12.90
CA SER A 81 3.42 13.73 14.25
C SER A 81 3.21 12.62 15.30
N LEU A 82 2.58 11.51 14.90
CA LEU A 82 2.42 10.35 15.78
C LEU A 82 3.76 9.66 16.07
N VAL A 83 4.64 9.55 15.07
CA VAL A 83 5.98 9.03 15.28
C VAL A 83 6.79 9.94 16.21
N ASP A 84 6.77 11.26 15.99
CA ASP A 84 7.45 12.23 16.86
C ASP A 84 6.93 12.16 18.31
N LYS A 85 5.62 11.96 18.49
CA LYS A 85 4.96 11.85 19.79
C LYS A 85 5.33 10.57 20.55
N HIS A 86 5.21 9.40 19.88
CA HIS A 86 5.34 8.08 20.53
C HIS A 86 6.76 7.51 20.47
N TYR A 87 7.57 7.96 19.51
CA TYR A 87 8.97 7.54 19.27
C TYR A 87 9.91 8.74 19.15
N PRO A 88 9.99 9.65 20.15
CA PRO A 88 10.72 10.92 20.02
C PRO A 88 12.24 10.74 19.80
N HIS A 89 12.78 9.57 20.07
CA HIS A 89 14.18 9.24 19.81
C HIS A 89 14.50 9.12 18.30
N LEU A 90 13.51 8.93 17.43
CA LEU A 90 13.70 8.80 15.98
C LEU A 90 13.94 10.14 15.27
N ARG A 91 13.60 11.28 15.90
CA ARG A 91 13.88 12.64 15.40
C ARG A 91 13.41 12.83 13.96
N VAL A 92 12.10 12.76 13.74
CA VAL A 92 11.47 12.91 12.41
C VAL A 92 11.87 14.26 11.78
N PRO A 93 12.48 14.26 10.57
CA PRO A 93 12.92 15.51 9.95
C PRO A 93 11.75 16.24 9.25
N MET A 94 11.78 17.58 9.23
CA MET A 94 10.98 18.51 8.41
C MET A 94 9.45 18.44 8.56
N TRP A 95 8.89 17.51 9.33
CA TRP A 95 7.45 17.24 9.33
C TRP A 95 6.58 18.40 9.83
N LYS A 96 7.14 19.31 10.65
CA LYS A 96 6.37 20.40 11.28
C LYS A 96 5.99 21.48 10.27
N ASP A 97 6.81 21.69 9.25
CA ASP A 97 6.73 22.81 8.32
C ASP A 97 6.15 22.40 6.95
N THR A 98 5.75 21.14 6.79
CA THR A 98 5.23 20.64 5.52
C THR A 98 4.05 19.69 5.73
N PRO A 99 3.02 19.73 4.86
CA PRO A 99 1.89 18.80 4.94
C PRO A 99 2.26 17.37 4.56
N TRP A 100 3.30 17.17 3.74
CA TRP A 100 3.74 15.86 3.26
C TRP A 100 5.25 15.72 3.26
N CYS A 101 5.72 14.52 3.56
CA CYS A 101 7.11 14.12 3.33
C CYS A 101 7.15 12.91 2.38
N VAL A 102 8.24 12.82 1.64
CA VAL A 102 8.53 11.72 0.71
C VAL A 102 9.87 11.10 1.08
N LEU A 103 9.94 9.77 1.15
CA LEU A 103 11.18 9.03 1.23
C LEU A 103 11.43 8.42 -0.16
N VAL A 104 12.62 8.69 -0.72
CA VAL A 104 13.05 8.14 -2.01
C VAL A 104 14.27 7.27 -1.79
N GLU A 105 14.26 6.06 -2.33
CA GLU A 105 15.40 5.16 -2.31
C GLU A 105 15.80 4.74 -3.72
N ILE A 106 17.11 4.65 -3.94
CA ILE A 106 17.68 4.10 -5.15
C ILE A 106 18.67 2.99 -4.83
N SER A 107 18.73 2.01 -5.73
CA SER A 107 19.76 0.97 -5.77
C SER A 107 20.54 1.08 -7.08
N ASP A 108 21.82 1.27 -6.98
CA ASP A 108 22.71 1.47 -8.13
C ASP A 108 23.70 0.31 -8.26
N ASN A 109 23.89 -0.20 -9.49
CA ASN A 109 24.79 -1.31 -9.75
C ASN A 109 26.18 -0.83 -10.23
N GLU A 110 26.37 0.48 -10.47
CA GLU A 110 27.61 1.05 -10.96
C GLU A 110 28.51 1.49 -9.81
N SER A 111 28.09 2.51 -9.04
CA SER A 111 28.87 3.05 -7.93
C SER A 111 28.07 3.99 -7.05
N GLU A 112 28.59 4.29 -5.86
CA GLU A 112 28.02 5.31 -4.97
C GLU A 112 28.09 6.72 -5.59
N GLU A 113 29.18 7.05 -6.30
CA GLU A 113 29.33 8.33 -6.99
C GLU A 113 28.26 8.52 -8.06
N HIS A 114 28.00 7.48 -8.86
CA HIS A 114 26.93 7.50 -9.85
C HIS A 114 25.56 7.69 -9.19
N ALA A 115 25.27 6.95 -8.13
CA ALA A 115 24.03 7.08 -7.37
C ALA A 115 23.82 8.49 -6.83
N ARG A 116 24.87 9.11 -6.23
CA ARG A 116 24.81 10.49 -5.72
C ARG A 116 24.54 11.49 -6.84
N GLY A 117 25.20 11.35 -7.98
CA GLY A 117 24.95 12.21 -9.14
C GLY A 117 23.54 12.08 -9.72
N LEU A 118 22.90 10.91 -9.59
CA LEU A 118 21.48 10.73 -9.93
C LEU A 118 20.57 11.51 -8.96
N PHE A 119 20.79 11.40 -7.65
CA PHE A 119 20.02 12.16 -6.67
C PHE A 119 20.20 13.66 -6.77
N GLU A 120 21.43 14.13 -6.97
CA GLU A 120 21.72 15.55 -7.14
C GLU A 120 20.90 16.15 -8.30
N ARG A 121 20.91 15.50 -9.46
CA ARG A 121 20.11 15.95 -10.62
C ARG A 121 18.61 15.89 -10.37
N LEU A 122 18.12 14.86 -9.69
CA LEU A 122 16.70 14.78 -9.32
C LEU A 122 16.30 15.94 -8.41
N LEU A 123 17.05 16.15 -7.32
CA LEU A 123 16.73 17.16 -6.32
C LEU A 123 16.87 18.58 -6.88
N GLU A 124 17.92 18.85 -7.67
CA GLU A 124 18.11 20.12 -8.36
C GLU A 124 16.88 20.45 -9.24
N THR A 125 16.47 19.49 -10.10
CA THR A 125 15.28 19.64 -10.95
C THR A 125 14.01 19.84 -10.13
N ALA A 126 13.87 19.12 -9.02
CA ALA A 126 12.68 19.20 -8.15
C ALA A 126 12.60 20.55 -7.40
N PHE A 127 13.74 21.07 -6.93
CA PHE A 127 13.82 22.41 -6.33
C PHE A 127 13.53 23.52 -7.36
N GLU A 128 14.11 23.44 -8.56
CA GLU A 128 13.82 24.38 -9.64
C GLU A 128 12.33 24.38 -10.06
N ALA A 129 11.70 23.21 -10.04
CA ALA A 129 10.27 23.08 -10.30
C ALA A 129 9.38 23.52 -9.12
N GLY A 130 9.95 23.78 -7.95
CA GLY A 130 9.22 24.18 -6.73
C GLY A 130 8.39 23.07 -6.10
N VAL A 131 8.60 21.79 -6.48
CA VAL A 131 7.85 20.64 -5.94
C VAL A 131 8.47 20.06 -4.65
N VAL A 132 9.70 20.46 -4.34
CA VAL A 132 10.38 20.13 -3.08
C VAL A 132 10.74 21.43 -2.38
N ALA A 133 10.34 21.54 -1.10
CA ALA A 133 10.64 22.70 -0.27
C ALA A 133 12.00 22.57 0.44
N ASP A 134 12.32 21.35 0.88
CA ASP A 134 13.59 21.00 1.53
C ASP A 134 13.86 19.50 1.39
N ALA A 135 15.13 19.09 1.44
CA ALA A 135 15.50 17.68 1.34
C ALA A 135 16.82 17.39 2.05
N ILE A 136 16.92 16.14 2.56
CA ILE A 136 18.17 15.58 3.08
C ILE A 136 18.47 14.25 2.35
N VAL A 137 19.73 14.01 2.08
CA VAL A 137 20.23 12.73 1.56
C VAL A 137 21.02 12.07 2.68
N ALA A 138 20.73 10.80 2.97
CA ALA A 138 21.47 10.06 3.98
C ALA A 138 22.95 9.94 3.60
N GLU A 139 23.83 10.31 4.53
CA GLU A 139 25.28 10.27 4.36
C GLU A 139 25.90 8.95 4.83
N SER A 140 25.10 8.09 5.43
CA SER A 140 25.52 6.78 5.94
C SER A 140 24.38 5.77 5.91
N ILE A 141 24.74 4.48 5.91
CA ILE A 141 23.80 3.37 6.01
C ILE A 141 22.92 3.51 7.26
N LYS A 142 23.51 3.98 8.37
CA LYS A 142 22.75 4.20 9.61
C LYS A 142 21.67 5.27 9.43
N GLN A 143 22.00 6.40 8.80
CA GLN A 143 21.00 7.45 8.54
C GLN A 143 19.90 6.97 7.60
N ALA A 144 20.25 6.21 6.56
CA ALA A 144 19.26 5.59 5.66
C ALA A 144 18.30 4.68 6.44
N HIS A 145 18.83 3.81 7.30
CA HIS A 145 18.01 2.96 8.18
C HIS A 145 17.16 3.77 9.16
N ASP A 146 17.67 4.85 9.73
CA ASP A 146 16.93 5.72 10.64
C ASP A 146 15.72 6.37 9.91
N LEU A 147 15.88 6.80 8.66
CA LEU A 147 14.79 7.33 7.82
C LEU A 147 13.73 6.27 7.52
N TRP A 148 14.13 5.07 7.13
CA TRP A 148 13.20 3.95 6.94
C TRP A 148 12.50 3.56 8.24
N HIS A 149 13.22 3.54 9.37
CA HIS A 149 12.65 3.23 10.67
C HIS A 149 11.54 4.23 11.08
N ILE A 150 11.68 5.52 10.74
CA ILE A 150 10.60 6.50 10.90
C ILE A 150 9.36 6.06 10.11
N ARG A 151 9.53 5.74 8.82
CA ARG A 151 8.43 5.31 7.94
C ARG A 151 7.74 4.04 8.47
N GLU A 152 8.51 3.04 8.84
CA GLU A 152 8.02 1.76 9.36
C GLU A 152 7.31 1.89 10.71
N SER A 153 7.72 2.87 11.52
CA SER A 153 7.13 3.11 12.85
C SER A 153 5.75 3.75 12.82
N ILE A 154 5.27 4.27 11.68
CA ILE A 154 3.96 4.93 11.58
C ILE A 154 2.82 4.00 12.04
N SER A 155 2.80 2.76 11.59
CA SER A 155 1.76 1.80 11.96
C SER A 155 1.73 1.48 13.46
N LEU A 156 2.91 1.43 14.09
CA LEU A 156 3.04 1.21 15.53
C LEU A 156 2.65 2.47 16.30
N ALA A 157 3.13 3.64 15.88
CA ALA A 157 2.77 4.93 16.48
C ALA A 157 1.26 5.19 16.42
N GLN A 158 0.61 4.81 15.32
CA GLN A 158 -0.83 4.86 15.19
C GLN A 158 -1.55 3.93 16.18
N ALA A 159 -1.03 2.74 16.42
CA ALA A 159 -1.59 1.81 17.41
C ALA A 159 -1.46 2.35 18.84
N GLU A 160 -0.34 3.00 19.17
CA GLU A 160 -0.13 3.67 20.47
C GLU A 160 -1.07 4.89 20.66
N GLU A 161 -1.43 5.56 19.57
CA GLU A 161 -2.41 6.69 19.61
C GLU A 161 -3.83 6.21 19.94
N GLY A 162 -4.14 4.96 19.66
CA GLY A 162 -5.41 4.33 20.00
C GLY A 162 -6.09 3.60 18.84
N LEU A 163 -7.35 3.18 19.07
CA LEU A 163 -8.12 2.44 18.08
C LEU A 163 -8.36 3.27 16.82
N ASN A 164 -8.27 2.61 15.68
CA ASN A 164 -8.36 3.22 14.36
C ASN A 164 -9.00 2.26 13.35
N ILE A 165 -9.47 2.82 12.24
CA ILE A 165 -10.02 2.07 11.11
C ILE A 165 -8.97 2.10 9.99
N LYS A 166 -8.54 0.92 9.55
CA LYS A 166 -7.45 0.77 8.58
C LYS A 166 -7.97 0.45 7.19
N HIS A 167 -7.45 1.17 6.21
CA HIS A 167 -7.68 0.87 4.80
C HIS A 167 -6.33 0.72 4.10
N ASP A 168 -6.13 -0.44 3.52
CA ASP A 168 -5.04 -0.76 2.61
C ASP A 168 -5.63 -0.79 1.20
N ILE A 169 -5.46 0.31 0.47
CA ILE A 169 -6.11 0.53 -0.82
C ILE A 169 -5.08 0.83 -1.90
N SER A 170 -5.46 0.60 -3.16
CA SER A 170 -4.69 1.10 -4.28
C SER A 170 -5.55 1.93 -5.22
N ILE A 171 -4.95 3.02 -5.71
CA ILE A 171 -5.56 3.99 -6.64
C ILE A 171 -4.57 4.20 -7.78
N PRO A 172 -5.03 4.41 -9.04
CA PRO A 172 -4.12 4.84 -10.10
C PRO A 172 -3.32 6.07 -9.65
N VAL A 173 -1.99 5.99 -9.73
CA VAL A 173 -1.06 6.97 -9.12
C VAL A 173 -1.44 8.41 -9.42
N SER A 174 -1.78 8.72 -10.68
CA SER A 174 -2.16 10.07 -11.11
C SER A 174 -3.44 10.60 -10.48
N LEU A 175 -4.29 9.72 -9.93
CA LEU A 175 -5.59 10.08 -9.34
C LEU A 175 -5.55 10.13 -7.80
N ILE A 176 -4.42 9.76 -7.19
CA ILE A 176 -4.27 9.75 -5.73
C ILE A 176 -4.55 11.10 -5.08
N PRO A 177 -4.02 12.24 -5.57
CA PRO A 177 -4.29 13.53 -4.94
C PRO A 177 -5.78 13.89 -4.94
N GLU A 178 -6.47 13.63 -6.05
CA GLU A 178 -7.90 13.91 -6.18
C GLU A 178 -8.73 12.98 -5.29
N PHE A 179 -8.40 11.69 -5.26
CA PHE A 179 -9.00 10.71 -4.37
C PHE A 179 -8.90 11.14 -2.90
N VAL A 180 -7.69 11.50 -2.44
CA VAL A 180 -7.46 11.89 -1.03
C VAL A 180 -8.28 13.13 -0.70
N ARG A 181 -8.27 14.15 -1.54
CA ARG A 181 -9.06 15.39 -1.35
C ARG A 181 -10.56 15.10 -1.23
N GLU A 182 -11.11 14.23 -2.10
CA GLU A 182 -12.52 13.88 -2.09
C GLU A 182 -12.88 13.04 -0.86
N ALA A 183 -12.08 12.03 -0.53
CA ALA A 183 -12.31 11.15 0.61
C ALA A 183 -12.20 11.90 1.94
N ASP A 184 -11.18 12.78 2.09
CA ASP A 184 -11.00 13.62 3.29
C ASP A 184 -12.20 14.57 3.47
N ALA A 185 -12.69 15.18 2.40
CA ALA A 185 -13.85 16.07 2.45
C ALA A 185 -15.12 15.31 2.85
N ALA A 186 -15.38 14.15 2.26
CA ALA A 186 -16.54 13.32 2.56
C ALA A 186 -16.54 12.83 4.01
N LEU A 187 -15.39 12.35 4.48
CA LEU A 187 -15.24 11.86 5.86
C LEU A 187 -15.30 12.98 6.88
N SER A 188 -14.70 14.14 6.60
CA SER A 188 -14.76 15.31 7.49
C SER A 188 -16.19 15.85 7.63
N ALA A 189 -16.99 15.79 6.56
CA ALA A 189 -18.40 16.17 6.58
C ALA A 189 -19.26 15.16 7.39
N ALA A 190 -18.99 13.88 7.24
CA ALA A 190 -19.71 12.81 7.94
C ALA A 190 -19.33 12.72 9.43
N ILE A 191 -18.06 12.99 9.74
CA ILE A 191 -17.49 12.81 11.08
C ILE A 191 -16.59 14.00 11.41
N PRO A 192 -17.14 15.09 11.94
CA PRO A 192 -16.35 16.25 12.34
C PRO A 192 -15.24 15.89 13.35
N GLY A 193 -14.02 16.38 13.10
CA GLY A 193 -12.86 16.13 13.96
C GLY A 193 -12.13 14.80 13.72
N VAL A 194 -12.54 14.03 12.72
CA VAL A 194 -11.81 12.83 12.28
C VAL A 194 -10.37 13.19 11.87
N ARG A 195 -9.42 12.29 12.13
CA ARG A 195 -7.99 12.52 11.85
C ARG A 195 -7.48 11.48 10.86
N PHE A 196 -6.72 11.94 9.85
CA PHE A 196 -6.25 11.10 8.74
C PHE A 196 -4.80 10.69 8.94
N VAL A 197 -4.53 9.39 9.04
CA VAL A 197 -3.18 8.80 9.00
C VAL A 197 -3.00 8.22 7.61
N ASN A 198 -2.36 9.00 6.73
CA ASN A 198 -2.23 8.67 5.32
C ASN A 198 -0.76 8.58 4.93
N PHE A 199 -0.34 7.39 4.54
CA PHE A 199 1.02 7.09 4.12
C PHE A 199 1.02 5.87 3.21
N GLY A 200 2.11 5.62 2.48
CA GLY A 200 2.19 4.41 1.65
C GLY A 200 3.14 4.50 0.48
N HIS A 201 3.12 3.44 -0.32
CA HIS A 201 3.97 3.24 -1.49
C HIS A 201 3.38 3.99 -2.69
N LEU A 202 3.66 5.30 -2.79
CA LEU A 202 3.08 6.14 -3.84
C LEU A 202 3.45 5.61 -5.24
N GLY A 203 4.66 5.07 -5.40
CA GLY A 203 5.13 4.50 -6.67
C GLY A 203 4.26 3.37 -7.20
N ASP A 204 3.62 2.61 -6.32
CA ASP A 204 2.75 1.48 -6.65
C ASP A 204 1.26 1.84 -6.60
N GLY A 205 0.94 3.09 -6.22
CA GLY A 205 -0.44 3.52 -6.02
C GLY A 205 -1.08 3.00 -4.74
N ASN A 206 -0.32 2.37 -3.84
CA ASN A 206 -0.81 1.86 -2.57
C ASN A 206 -0.80 2.93 -1.49
N LEU A 207 -1.94 3.09 -0.81
CA LEU A 207 -2.10 3.96 0.36
C LEU A 207 -2.64 3.16 1.55
N HIS A 208 -1.99 3.36 2.70
CA HIS A 208 -2.57 3.10 3.99
C HIS A 208 -3.37 4.34 4.40
N TYR A 209 -4.63 4.35 4.00
CA TYR A 209 -5.57 5.45 4.24
C TYR A 209 -6.36 5.18 5.51
N ASN A 210 -5.76 5.46 6.66
CA ASN A 210 -6.29 5.07 7.97
C ASN A 210 -6.97 6.26 8.67
N ILE A 211 -8.00 5.93 9.43
CA ILE A 211 -8.86 6.90 10.09
C ILE A 211 -8.75 6.75 11.60
N GLN A 212 -8.33 7.82 12.26
CA GLN A 212 -8.24 7.92 13.71
C GLN A 212 -9.45 8.65 14.28
N ALA A 213 -9.92 8.22 15.44
CA ALA A 213 -11.04 8.88 16.14
C ALA A 213 -10.73 10.36 16.42
N PRO A 214 -11.78 11.24 16.51
CA PRO A 214 -11.62 12.58 17.06
C PRO A 214 -10.94 12.57 18.44
N VAL A 215 -10.21 13.63 18.79
CA VAL A 215 -9.44 13.71 20.04
C VAL A 215 -10.31 13.54 21.29
N ASP A 216 -11.48 14.17 21.28
CA ASP A 216 -12.41 14.17 22.44
C ASP A 216 -13.44 13.02 22.39
N GLY A 217 -13.27 12.08 21.44
CA GLY A 217 -14.19 10.95 21.26
C GLY A 217 -13.78 9.70 22.07
N ASP A 218 -14.76 8.83 22.35
CA ASP A 218 -14.50 7.47 22.82
C ASP A 218 -14.05 6.60 21.63
N PRO A 219 -12.78 6.12 21.56
CA PRO A 219 -12.31 5.34 20.44
C PRO A 219 -13.03 4.01 20.24
N LYS A 220 -13.57 3.39 21.32
CA LYS A 220 -14.33 2.14 21.23
C LYS A 220 -15.72 2.38 20.64
N ALA A 221 -16.38 3.45 21.07
CA ALA A 221 -17.65 3.86 20.49
C ALA A 221 -17.48 4.26 19.03
N PHE A 222 -16.42 5.01 18.69
CA PHE A 222 -16.10 5.38 17.33
C PHE A 222 -15.96 4.15 16.43
N LEU A 223 -15.18 3.15 16.83
CA LEU A 223 -14.99 1.93 16.04
C LEU A 223 -16.33 1.19 15.87
N ARG A 224 -17.04 0.93 16.98
CA ARG A 224 -18.32 0.19 16.95
C ARG A 224 -19.40 0.86 16.08
N ASP A 225 -19.52 2.19 16.17
CA ASP A 225 -20.68 2.91 15.64
C ASP A 225 -20.41 3.54 14.27
N ARG A 226 -19.12 3.72 13.87
CA ARG A 226 -18.74 4.48 12.67
C ARG A 226 -17.94 3.66 11.65
N GLU A 227 -17.41 2.49 12.00
CA GLU A 227 -16.54 1.70 11.10
C GLU A 227 -17.23 1.38 9.77
N GLU A 228 -18.48 0.94 9.79
CA GLU A 228 -19.18 0.55 8.56
C GLU A 228 -19.47 1.76 7.65
N GLU A 229 -19.82 2.90 8.23
CA GLU A 229 -20.03 4.14 7.49
C GLU A 229 -18.72 4.63 6.85
N ILE A 230 -17.63 4.63 7.61
CA ILE A 230 -16.30 5.01 7.12
C ILE A 230 -15.85 4.08 6.01
N ASN A 231 -15.94 2.77 6.22
CA ASN A 231 -15.61 1.76 5.20
C ASN A 231 -16.42 1.99 3.93
N THR A 232 -17.70 2.30 4.05
CA THR A 232 -18.57 2.56 2.90
C THR A 232 -18.13 3.79 2.13
N ILE A 233 -17.88 4.92 2.82
CA ILE A 233 -17.39 6.15 2.18
C ILE A 233 -16.07 5.91 1.46
N VAL A 234 -15.10 5.28 2.13
CA VAL A 234 -13.77 5.03 1.55
C VAL A 234 -13.86 4.09 0.36
N TYR A 235 -14.49 2.93 0.50
CA TYR A 235 -14.51 1.91 -0.55
C TYR A 235 -15.37 2.32 -1.75
N ASP A 236 -16.44 3.07 -1.56
CA ASP A 236 -17.23 3.61 -2.66
C ASP A 236 -16.43 4.69 -3.42
N THR A 237 -15.65 5.50 -2.71
CA THR A 237 -14.73 6.46 -3.34
C THR A 237 -13.64 5.71 -4.11
N VAL A 238 -12.99 4.70 -3.51
CA VAL A 238 -12.01 3.84 -4.20
C VAL A 238 -12.56 3.29 -5.50
N SER A 239 -13.80 2.79 -5.48
CA SER A 239 -14.44 2.23 -6.68
C SER A 239 -14.69 3.28 -7.77
N ARG A 240 -15.05 4.52 -7.41
CA ARG A 240 -15.21 5.63 -8.38
C ARG A 240 -13.90 5.98 -9.08
N TYR A 241 -12.79 5.83 -8.37
CA TYR A 241 -11.44 6.04 -8.90
C TYR A 241 -10.82 4.79 -9.54
N HIS A 242 -11.61 3.74 -9.78
CA HIS A 242 -11.15 2.46 -10.36
C HIS A 242 -10.04 1.78 -9.56
N GLY A 243 -10.00 2.01 -8.26
CA GLY A 243 -9.03 1.44 -7.34
C GLY A 243 -9.41 0.05 -6.81
N SER A 244 -8.59 -0.45 -5.89
CA SER A 244 -8.82 -1.70 -5.16
C SER A 244 -8.98 -1.43 -3.67
N ILE A 245 -9.92 -2.12 -3.03
CA ILE A 245 -10.16 -2.06 -1.59
C ILE A 245 -9.15 -2.88 -0.77
N SER A 246 -8.22 -3.56 -1.44
CA SER A 246 -7.11 -4.27 -0.82
C SER A 246 -5.93 -4.28 -1.77
N ALA A 247 -4.86 -3.58 -1.39
CA ALA A 247 -3.62 -3.50 -2.16
C ALA A 247 -2.71 -4.69 -1.85
N GLU A 248 -2.35 -4.88 -0.58
CA GLU A 248 -1.38 -5.87 -0.11
C GLU A 248 -1.96 -6.88 0.88
N HIS A 249 -2.87 -6.45 1.78
CA HIS A 249 -3.31 -7.26 2.92
C HIS A 249 -4.27 -8.40 2.56
N GLY A 250 -4.80 -8.41 1.35
CA GLY A 250 -5.81 -9.36 0.93
C GLY A 250 -7.21 -9.03 1.46
N VAL A 251 -8.16 -9.92 1.17
CA VAL A 251 -9.58 -9.79 1.52
C VAL A 251 -9.85 -10.45 2.87
N GLY A 252 -9.28 -11.62 3.10
CA GLY A 252 -9.44 -12.40 4.32
C GLY A 252 -10.89 -12.71 4.65
N GLU A 253 -11.21 -12.65 5.94
CA GLU A 253 -12.57 -12.79 6.47
C GLU A 253 -13.28 -11.44 6.54
N LEU A 254 -12.55 -10.40 6.94
CA LEU A 254 -13.12 -9.08 7.28
C LEU A 254 -13.72 -8.36 6.07
N LYS A 255 -13.08 -8.46 4.90
CA LYS A 255 -13.54 -7.80 3.67
C LYS A 255 -14.34 -8.72 2.73
N ARG A 256 -14.51 -10.01 3.08
CA ARG A 256 -15.19 -10.99 2.23
C ARG A 256 -16.57 -10.55 1.78
N HIS A 257 -17.37 -10.03 2.70
CA HIS A 257 -18.74 -9.54 2.43
C HIS A 257 -18.75 -8.24 1.58
N LYS A 258 -17.64 -7.53 1.48
CA LYS A 258 -17.50 -6.33 0.63
C LYS A 258 -17.17 -6.69 -0.82
N LEU A 259 -16.52 -7.84 -1.05
CA LEU A 259 -16.01 -8.24 -2.35
C LEU A 259 -17.08 -8.23 -3.46
N PRO A 260 -18.34 -8.72 -3.24
CA PRO A 260 -19.37 -8.70 -4.27
C PRO A 260 -19.74 -7.30 -4.78
N LYS A 261 -19.57 -6.26 -3.95
CA LYS A 261 -19.84 -4.87 -4.33
C LYS A 261 -18.68 -4.25 -5.14
N HIS A 262 -17.44 -4.72 -4.89
CA HIS A 262 -16.22 -4.08 -5.42
C HIS A 262 -15.46 -4.92 -6.46
N LYS A 263 -16.01 -6.07 -6.87
CA LYS A 263 -15.49 -6.91 -7.97
C LYS A 263 -16.55 -7.14 -9.04
N SER A 264 -16.11 -7.30 -10.28
CA SER A 264 -17.05 -7.58 -11.37
C SER A 264 -17.72 -8.96 -11.18
N PRO A 265 -19.00 -9.13 -11.57
CA PRO A 265 -19.69 -10.42 -11.47
C PRO A 265 -18.96 -11.54 -12.23
N VAL A 266 -18.34 -11.22 -13.38
CA VAL A 266 -17.55 -12.18 -14.17
C VAL A 266 -16.34 -12.67 -13.37
N ALA A 267 -15.59 -11.76 -12.75
CA ALA A 267 -14.44 -12.14 -11.93
C ALA A 267 -14.86 -13.02 -10.75
N LEU A 268 -15.95 -12.68 -10.07
CA LEU A 268 -16.50 -13.49 -8.96
C LEU A 268 -16.89 -14.89 -9.43
N THR A 269 -17.57 -15.02 -10.57
CA THR A 269 -17.93 -16.31 -11.16
C THR A 269 -16.70 -17.17 -11.42
N LEU A 270 -15.64 -16.58 -12.00
CA LEU A 270 -14.39 -17.29 -12.24
C LEU A 270 -13.68 -17.69 -10.94
N MET A 271 -13.65 -16.82 -9.94
CA MET A 271 -13.06 -17.14 -8.63
C MET A 271 -13.79 -18.33 -7.97
N HIS A 272 -15.12 -18.35 -8.01
CA HIS A 272 -15.91 -19.47 -7.49
C HIS A 272 -15.67 -20.76 -8.28
N ALA A 273 -15.57 -20.69 -9.60
CA ALA A 273 -15.28 -21.84 -10.45
C ALA A 273 -13.89 -22.44 -10.15
N ILE A 274 -12.86 -21.58 -10.02
CA ILE A 274 -11.50 -21.99 -9.65
C ILE A 274 -11.48 -22.65 -8.26
N LYS A 275 -12.10 -22.00 -7.27
CA LYS A 275 -12.20 -22.54 -5.90
C LYS A 275 -12.89 -23.90 -5.90
N GLY A 276 -14.02 -24.04 -6.59
CA GLY A 276 -14.76 -25.29 -6.68
C GLY A 276 -14.01 -26.40 -7.41
N ALA A 277 -13.19 -26.08 -8.41
CA ALA A 277 -12.37 -27.04 -9.11
C ALA A 277 -11.17 -27.56 -8.29
N LEU A 278 -10.51 -26.68 -7.50
CA LEU A 278 -9.31 -27.02 -6.76
C LEU A 278 -9.59 -27.53 -5.33
N ASP A 279 -10.65 -27.04 -4.71
CA ASP A 279 -11.05 -27.40 -3.35
C ASP A 279 -12.57 -27.59 -3.24
N PRO A 280 -13.12 -28.67 -3.87
CA PRO A 280 -14.56 -28.92 -3.92
C PRO A 280 -15.20 -29.14 -2.54
N TYR A 281 -14.40 -29.52 -1.55
CA TYR A 281 -14.86 -29.77 -0.17
C TYR A 281 -14.65 -28.58 0.77
N ASN A 282 -14.12 -27.46 0.24
CA ASN A 282 -13.83 -26.24 1.02
C ASN A 282 -13.01 -26.49 2.28
N THR A 283 -11.94 -27.27 2.16
CA THR A 283 -11.02 -27.61 3.24
C THR A 283 -9.85 -26.65 3.38
N MET A 284 -9.52 -25.93 2.29
CA MET A 284 -8.41 -24.98 2.23
C MET A 284 -8.86 -23.60 2.72
N ASN A 285 -8.37 -23.20 3.90
CA ASN A 285 -8.63 -21.91 4.53
C ASN A 285 -10.11 -21.46 4.41
N PRO A 286 -11.08 -22.23 4.94
CA PRO A 286 -12.49 -21.97 4.72
C PRO A 286 -12.92 -20.63 5.32
N GLY A 287 -13.88 -19.95 4.65
CA GLY A 287 -14.43 -18.70 5.13
C GLY A 287 -13.57 -17.46 4.82
N LYS A 288 -12.54 -17.58 4.00
CA LYS A 288 -11.68 -16.47 3.54
C LYS A 288 -11.93 -16.20 2.06
N VAL A 289 -11.69 -14.96 1.65
CA VAL A 289 -11.80 -14.43 0.28
C VAL A 289 -13.23 -14.46 -0.29
N LEU A 290 -13.85 -15.63 -0.41
CA LEU A 290 -15.14 -15.84 -1.03
C LEU A 290 -16.21 -16.25 -0.02
N GLU A 291 -17.43 -15.75 -0.20
CA GLU A 291 -18.62 -16.30 0.45
C GLU A 291 -19.10 -17.51 -0.36
N LEU A 292 -18.96 -18.69 0.21
CA LEU A 292 -19.50 -19.90 -0.38
C LEU A 292 -20.90 -20.12 0.19
N SER A 293 -21.94 -19.89 -0.62
CA SER A 293 -23.28 -20.35 -0.27
C SER A 293 -23.33 -21.89 -0.40
N LEU A 294 -24.13 -22.55 0.44
CA LEU A 294 -24.36 -23.98 0.41
C LEU A 294 -24.82 -24.52 -0.99
N ILE A 295 -25.31 -23.62 -1.83
CA ILE A 295 -25.75 -23.91 -3.22
C ILE A 295 -24.55 -24.22 -4.14
N HIS A 296 -23.33 -23.83 -3.82
CA HIS A 296 -22.12 -24.06 -4.62
C HIS A 296 -21.38 -25.33 -4.22
N ILE A 297 -21.80 -26.02 -3.18
CA ILE A 297 -21.35 -27.39 -2.84
C ILE A 297 -22.24 -28.36 -3.63
N SER A 298 -22.19 -28.28 -4.96
CA SER A 298 -22.79 -29.32 -5.80
C SER A 298 -22.02 -30.62 -5.57
N GLU A 299 -22.74 -31.70 -5.29
CA GLU A 299 -22.17 -33.05 -5.27
C GLU A 299 -21.30 -33.24 -6.53
N PRO A 300 -20.06 -33.77 -6.36
CA PRO A 300 -19.24 -34.07 -7.52
C PRO A 300 -20.02 -35.08 -8.35
N THR A 301 -20.46 -34.64 -9.52
CA THR A 301 -21.01 -35.59 -10.52
C THR A 301 -19.92 -36.63 -10.75
N ARG A 302 -20.12 -37.83 -10.19
CA ARG A 302 -19.35 -39.02 -10.52
C ARG A 302 -19.55 -39.28 -12.04
N ARG A 303 -18.65 -38.75 -12.84
CA ARG A 303 -18.44 -39.27 -14.18
C ARG A 303 -17.55 -40.48 -14.06
N TYR A 304 -18.17 -41.64 -13.94
CA TYR A 304 -17.49 -42.90 -14.26
C TYR A 304 -17.27 -42.93 -15.76
N ALA A 305 -16.04 -42.97 -16.23
CA ALA A 305 -15.64 -43.52 -17.48
C ALA A 305 -15.11 -44.91 -17.26
#